data_df74fc099d0f8f3253356ce0a66a223f
#
_entry.id   df74fc099d0f8f3253356ce0a66a223f
#
_cell.length_a   1.000
_cell.length_b   1.000
_cell.length_c   1.000
_cell.angle_alpha   90.00
_cell.angle_beta   90.00
_cell.angle_gamma   90.00
#
_symmetry.space_group_name_H-M   'P 1'
#
loop_
_entity.id
_entity.type
_entity.pdbx_description
1 polymer ?
#
loop_
_entity_poly.entity_id
_entity_poly.type
_entity_poly.pdbx_seq_one_letter_code
_entity_poly.pdbx_strand_id
1 'polypeptide(L)'
;YFPDDFNSEKKYPAIISAHPIGSCKEQTSGSVYGAALAKAGFIVIAFNASFQGSSGGEPRYLEDPTMRVKDFSIVVDYLTTLPYVDAGRIGVLGICGGGGYAINAAMTERRIKAIGTVTGANYGRLMREGFTAFNPIGALEAMAQQRTDEANGAKLRVDDLLPSSPEAALEAGLTEIDLFEATEYYRSPRGCAPNGVNRSLFSHQTVAVGWDAFHLAEVLLTQPLMVVVGDRVGAFGAYRDGCEIIGRAASKHKELVVVEGYSHY
;
A
#
# COMPACT_ATOMS: atom_id res chain seq x y z
N TYR A 1 17.07 5.04 4.63
CA TYR A 1 18.10 4.24 3.98
C TYR A 1 18.95 5.14 3.09
N PHE A 2 20.26 4.93 3.12
CA PHE A 2 21.23 5.71 2.37
C PHE A 2 22.04 4.79 1.45
N PRO A 3 22.53 5.29 0.28
CA PRO A 3 23.52 4.57 -0.53
C PRO A 3 24.78 4.18 0.28
N ASP A 4 25.46 3.13 -0.12
CA ASP A 4 26.67 2.66 0.57
C ASP A 4 27.81 3.71 0.52
N ASP A 5 27.86 4.53 -0.55
CA ASP A 5 28.82 5.62 -0.76
C ASP A 5 28.24 7.00 -0.41
N PHE A 6 27.29 7.07 0.51
CA PHE A 6 26.61 8.33 0.87
C PHE A 6 27.58 9.43 1.29
N ASN A 7 27.40 10.61 0.70
CA ASN A 7 28.11 11.82 1.04
C ASN A 7 27.10 12.98 1.18
N SER A 8 27.04 13.59 2.37
CA SER A 8 26.09 14.67 2.67
C SER A 8 26.26 15.95 1.86
N GLU A 9 27.38 16.12 1.16
CA GLU A 9 27.64 17.26 0.28
C GLU A 9 27.07 17.06 -1.14
N LYS A 10 26.67 15.84 -1.49
CA LYS A 10 26.05 15.52 -2.77
C LYS A 10 24.53 15.53 -2.66
N LYS A 11 23.87 15.67 -3.81
CA LYS A 11 22.40 15.54 -3.93
C LYS A 11 22.06 14.24 -4.62
N TYR A 12 21.12 13.51 -4.00
CA TYR A 12 20.64 12.19 -4.45
C TYR A 12 19.18 12.23 -4.85
N PRO A 13 18.76 11.43 -5.84
CA PRO A 13 17.34 11.16 -6.03
C PRO A 13 16.78 10.45 -4.79
N ALA A 14 15.53 10.70 -4.47
CA ALA A 14 14.88 10.06 -3.33
C ALA A 14 13.66 9.25 -3.75
N ILE A 15 13.40 8.15 -3.05
CA ILE A 15 12.24 7.30 -3.25
C ILE A 15 11.47 7.18 -1.93
N ILE A 16 10.17 7.42 -1.98
CA ILE A 16 9.23 7.14 -0.92
C ILE A 16 8.74 5.70 -1.10
N SER A 17 9.01 4.82 -0.16
CA SER A 17 8.58 3.42 -0.20
C SER A 17 7.40 3.18 0.73
N ALA A 18 6.23 2.91 0.14
CA ALA A 18 4.96 2.79 0.86
C ALA A 18 4.56 1.33 1.08
N HIS A 19 4.23 1.01 2.34
CA HIS A 19 3.91 -0.34 2.76
C HIS A 19 2.50 -0.81 2.38
N PRO A 20 2.27 -2.15 2.30
CA PRO A 20 0.96 -2.76 2.14
C PRO A 20 -0.04 -2.38 3.24
N ILE A 21 -1.33 -2.69 3.02
CA ILE A 21 -2.39 -2.53 4.02
C ILE A 21 -2.09 -3.40 5.24
N GLY A 22 -2.24 -2.82 6.44
CA GLY A 22 -1.99 -3.50 7.70
C GLY A 22 -0.52 -3.89 7.98
N SER A 23 0.40 -3.50 7.09
CA SER A 23 1.86 -3.71 7.20
C SER A 23 2.56 -2.53 7.90
N CYS A 24 3.89 -2.54 7.90
CA CYS A 24 4.71 -1.48 8.47
C CYS A 24 6.02 -1.27 7.68
N LYS A 25 6.71 -0.17 7.97
CA LYS A 25 7.97 0.21 7.30
C LYS A 25 9.11 -0.79 7.49
N GLU A 26 9.06 -1.57 8.55
CA GLU A 26 10.07 -2.58 8.89
C GLU A 26 9.95 -3.84 8.03
N GLN A 27 8.84 -4.00 7.30
CA GLN A 27 8.57 -5.13 6.41
C GLN A 27 9.01 -4.84 4.97
N THR A 28 8.25 -5.25 3.95
CA THR A 28 8.65 -5.16 2.52
C THR A 28 9.14 -3.78 2.11
N SER A 29 8.44 -2.71 2.49
CA SER A 29 8.76 -1.36 2.01
C SER A 29 10.13 -0.85 2.46
N GLY A 30 10.56 -1.21 3.66
CA GLY A 30 11.87 -0.80 4.18
C GLY A 30 12.92 -1.88 3.99
N SER A 31 12.75 -3.04 4.64
CA SER A 31 13.80 -4.07 4.72
C SER A 31 14.11 -4.74 3.39
N VAL A 32 13.14 -4.83 2.47
CA VAL A 32 13.35 -5.42 1.15
C VAL A 32 13.62 -4.35 0.11
N TYR A 33 12.59 -3.59 -0.27
CA TYR A 33 12.70 -2.62 -1.36
C TYR A 33 13.51 -1.39 -0.98
N GLY A 34 13.34 -0.87 0.24
CA GLY A 34 14.11 0.29 0.71
C GLY A 34 15.60 0.02 0.74
N ALA A 35 16.00 -1.13 1.26
CA ALA A 35 17.40 -1.53 1.29
C ALA A 35 18.00 -1.78 -0.11
N ALA A 36 17.24 -2.41 -1.02
CA ALA A 36 17.68 -2.68 -2.38
C ALA A 36 17.86 -1.39 -3.19
N LEU A 37 16.90 -0.47 -3.10
CA LEU A 37 16.96 0.81 -3.80
C LEU A 37 18.07 1.73 -3.25
N ALA A 38 18.35 1.67 -1.95
CA ALA A 38 19.48 2.41 -1.38
C ALA A 38 20.82 1.93 -1.98
N LYS A 39 21.02 0.62 -2.11
CA LYS A 39 22.20 0.05 -2.81
C LYS A 39 22.27 0.47 -4.28
N ALA A 40 21.14 0.76 -4.90
CA ALA A 40 21.09 1.27 -6.27
C ALA A 40 21.34 2.80 -6.37
N GLY A 41 21.69 3.47 -5.27
CA GLY A 41 22.09 4.88 -5.26
C GLY A 41 20.99 5.88 -4.92
N PHE A 42 19.84 5.43 -4.42
CA PHE A 42 18.75 6.30 -3.99
C PHE A 42 18.78 6.54 -2.47
N ILE A 43 18.38 7.73 -2.05
CA ILE A 43 17.92 7.90 -0.67
C ILE A 43 16.51 7.34 -0.59
N VAL A 44 16.24 6.46 0.37
CA VAL A 44 14.92 5.85 0.49
C VAL A 44 14.33 6.12 1.87
N ILE A 45 13.10 6.60 1.90
CA ILE A 45 12.31 6.75 3.09
C ILE A 45 11.15 5.75 3.09
N ALA A 46 11.15 4.84 4.05
CA ALA A 46 10.00 4.02 4.38
C ALA A 46 9.36 4.57 5.66
N PHE A 47 8.05 4.66 5.69
CA PHE A 47 7.31 5.25 6.81
C PHE A 47 6.14 4.36 7.22
N ASN A 48 5.72 4.43 8.47
CA ASN A 48 4.43 3.89 8.88
C ASN A 48 3.37 4.93 8.57
N ALA A 49 2.31 4.54 7.89
CA ALA A 49 1.18 5.41 7.61
C ALA A 49 0.53 5.91 8.92
N SER A 50 -0.13 7.04 8.86
CA SER A 50 -0.92 7.57 9.96
C SER A 50 -1.84 6.49 10.53
N PHE A 51 -1.99 6.41 11.85
CA PHE A 51 -2.78 5.41 12.60
C PHE A 51 -2.21 3.97 12.58
N GLN A 52 -1.12 3.71 11.87
CA GLN A 52 -0.52 2.38 11.69
C GLN A 52 0.87 2.29 12.34
N GLY A 53 1.28 1.06 12.67
CA GLY A 53 2.61 0.78 13.20
C GLY A 53 3.01 1.69 14.37
N SER A 54 4.19 2.30 14.29
CA SER A 54 4.70 3.26 15.29
C SER A 54 4.29 4.71 15.02
N SER A 55 3.57 5.00 13.94
CA SER A 55 3.02 6.34 13.71
C SER A 55 1.84 6.62 14.63
N GLY A 56 1.64 7.89 14.95
CA GLY A 56 0.53 8.34 15.80
C GLY A 56 -0.82 8.33 15.12
N GLY A 57 -1.82 8.84 15.86
CA GLY A 57 -3.20 8.97 15.42
C GLY A 57 -4.14 7.99 16.12
N GLU A 58 -5.34 8.47 16.43
CA GLU A 58 -6.44 7.70 17.01
C GLU A 58 -7.72 7.92 16.18
N PRO A 59 -8.57 6.90 16.05
CA PRO A 59 -8.40 5.54 16.57
C PRO A 59 -7.32 4.76 15.81
N ARG A 60 -6.67 3.78 16.48
CA ARG A 60 -5.63 2.94 15.86
C ARG A 60 -6.23 2.04 14.77
N TYR A 61 -5.38 1.63 13.84
CA TYR A 61 -5.72 0.71 12.74
C TYR A 61 -6.74 1.28 11.75
N LEU A 62 -6.87 2.59 11.71
CA LEU A 62 -7.67 3.28 10.70
C LEU A 62 -6.98 3.17 9.34
N GLU A 63 -7.65 2.50 8.39
CA GLU A 63 -7.18 2.40 7.00
C GLU A 63 -8.05 3.34 6.14
N ASP A 64 -7.70 4.62 6.16
CA ASP A 64 -8.39 5.68 5.41
C ASP A 64 -7.59 6.06 4.17
N PRO A 65 -8.12 5.83 2.95
CA PRO A 65 -7.44 6.18 1.71
C PRO A 65 -7.01 7.64 1.62
N THR A 66 -7.82 8.57 2.12
CA THR A 66 -7.52 10.00 2.06
C THR A 66 -6.30 10.34 2.92
N MET A 67 -6.25 9.77 4.12
CA MET A 67 -5.10 9.95 5.01
C MET A 67 -3.84 9.30 4.46
N ARG A 68 -3.96 8.09 3.91
CA ARG A 68 -2.86 7.39 3.26
C ARG A 68 -2.27 8.18 2.10
N VAL A 69 -3.11 8.79 1.27
CA VAL A 69 -2.70 9.67 0.17
C VAL A 69 -2.02 10.94 0.69
N LYS A 70 -2.59 11.56 1.73
CA LYS A 70 -2.02 12.77 2.35
C LYS A 70 -0.63 12.53 2.96
N ASP A 71 -0.38 11.37 3.51
CA ASP A 71 0.91 11.00 4.10
C ASP A 71 2.06 11.16 3.08
N PHE A 72 1.83 10.89 1.79
CA PHE A 72 2.86 11.09 0.75
C PHE A 72 3.30 12.55 0.64
N SER A 73 2.36 13.50 0.65
CA SER A 73 2.71 14.92 0.57
C SER A 73 3.52 15.36 1.80
N ILE A 74 3.18 14.87 2.99
CA ILE A 74 3.92 15.14 4.23
C ILE A 74 5.35 14.57 4.14
N VAL A 75 5.51 13.38 3.59
CA VAL A 75 6.83 12.77 3.40
C VAL A 75 7.63 13.52 2.34
N VAL A 76 7.00 14.02 1.25
CA VAL A 76 7.65 14.90 0.27
C VAL A 76 8.10 16.20 0.93
N ASP A 77 7.26 16.83 1.77
CA ASP A 77 7.64 18.04 2.52
C ASP A 77 8.92 17.78 3.31
N TYR A 78 8.96 16.69 4.08
CA TYR A 78 10.16 16.32 4.84
C TYR A 78 11.39 16.11 3.95
N LEU A 79 11.25 15.35 2.86
CA LEU A 79 12.38 15.10 1.93
C LEU A 79 12.94 16.40 1.34
N THR A 80 12.09 17.38 1.06
CA THR A 80 12.55 18.67 0.52
C THR A 80 13.33 19.52 1.52
N THR A 81 13.26 19.23 2.81
CA THR A 81 14.07 19.91 3.84
C THR A 81 15.49 19.34 3.96
N LEU A 82 15.75 18.17 3.39
CA LEU A 82 17.03 17.48 3.54
C LEU A 82 18.03 18.02 2.50
N PRO A 83 19.21 18.54 2.93
CA PRO A 83 20.16 19.22 2.03
C PRO A 83 20.75 18.30 0.96
N TYR A 84 20.79 17.01 1.22
CA TYR A 84 21.32 15.97 0.35
C TYR A 84 20.26 15.32 -0.56
N VAL A 85 19.00 15.75 -0.52
CA VAL A 85 17.95 15.30 -1.42
C VAL A 85 17.81 16.26 -2.60
N ASP A 86 17.76 15.71 -3.80
CA ASP A 86 17.38 16.47 -5.00
C ASP A 86 15.85 16.54 -5.10
N ALA A 87 15.26 17.65 -4.70
CA ALA A 87 13.81 17.89 -4.74
C ALA A 87 13.20 17.77 -6.16
N GLY A 88 14.01 17.87 -7.20
CA GLY A 88 13.59 17.66 -8.60
C GLY A 88 13.51 16.18 -9.00
N ARG A 89 14.00 15.26 -8.16
CA ARG A 89 14.08 13.81 -8.44
C ARG A 89 13.52 12.96 -7.29
N ILE A 90 12.28 13.23 -6.88
CA ILE A 90 11.56 12.43 -5.88
C ILE A 90 10.62 11.47 -6.62
N GLY A 91 10.78 10.17 -6.39
CA GLY A 91 9.89 9.12 -6.88
C GLY A 91 9.17 8.42 -5.74
N VAL A 92 8.21 7.56 -6.10
CA VAL A 92 7.50 6.70 -5.15
C VAL A 92 7.55 5.25 -5.61
N LEU A 93 7.66 4.33 -4.66
CA LEU A 93 7.42 2.90 -4.84
C LEU A 93 6.31 2.48 -3.89
N GLY A 94 5.20 2.00 -4.43
CA GLY A 94 4.10 1.48 -3.63
C GLY A 94 3.97 -0.04 -3.75
N ILE A 95 3.83 -0.74 -2.64
CA ILE A 95 3.69 -2.19 -2.57
C ILE A 95 2.25 -2.54 -2.17
N CYS A 96 1.59 -3.44 -2.88
CA CYS A 96 0.22 -3.89 -2.62
C CYS A 96 -0.75 -2.68 -2.55
N GLY A 97 -1.54 -2.52 -1.51
CA GLY A 97 -2.38 -1.33 -1.31
C GLY A 97 -1.60 -0.01 -1.31
N GLY A 98 -0.32 -0.02 -0.86
CA GLY A 98 0.58 1.12 -0.99
C GLY A 98 0.77 1.58 -2.44
N GLY A 99 0.66 0.67 -3.42
CA GLY A 99 0.71 0.98 -4.85
C GLY A 99 -0.48 1.81 -5.31
N GLY A 100 -1.70 1.43 -4.92
CA GLY A 100 -2.89 2.21 -5.23
C GLY A 100 -2.84 3.62 -4.63
N TYR A 101 -2.37 3.74 -3.38
CA TYR A 101 -2.20 5.05 -2.74
C TYR A 101 -1.11 5.90 -3.38
N ALA A 102 0.02 5.29 -3.77
CA ALA A 102 1.11 5.99 -4.46
C ALA A 102 0.67 6.55 -5.82
N ILE A 103 -0.09 5.78 -6.60
CA ILE A 103 -0.69 6.21 -7.86
C ILE A 103 -1.61 7.41 -7.63
N ASN A 104 -2.55 7.29 -6.68
CA ASN A 104 -3.50 8.36 -6.38
C ASN A 104 -2.79 9.63 -5.90
N ALA A 105 -1.84 9.51 -4.99
CA ALA A 105 -1.05 10.64 -4.50
C ALA A 105 -0.30 11.35 -5.62
N ALA A 106 0.34 10.62 -6.53
CA ALA A 106 1.13 11.21 -7.61
C ALA A 106 0.29 12.02 -8.61
N MET A 107 -1.01 11.74 -8.74
CA MET A 107 -1.89 12.52 -9.60
C MET A 107 -1.99 13.98 -9.17
N THR A 108 -1.96 14.26 -7.88
CA THR A 108 -2.11 15.62 -7.32
C THR A 108 -0.83 16.17 -6.70
N GLU A 109 0.05 15.32 -6.16
CA GLU A 109 1.36 15.70 -5.62
C GLU A 109 2.40 15.78 -6.75
N ARG A 110 2.49 16.94 -7.41
CA ARG A 110 3.30 17.11 -8.62
C ARG A 110 4.81 17.14 -8.38
N ARG A 111 5.26 17.16 -7.14
CA ARG A 111 6.68 16.99 -6.76
C ARG A 111 7.14 15.55 -6.91
N ILE A 112 6.22 14.57 -6.94
CA ILE A 112 6.49 13.19 -7.32
C ILE A 112 6.73 13.13 -8.83
N LYS A 113 7.91 12.65 -9.26
CA LYS A 113 8.37 12.68 -10.65
C LYS A 113 8.29 11.33 -11.36
N ALA A 114 8.24 10.24 -10.63
CA ALA A 114 8.12 8.88 -11.18
C ALA A 114 7.41 7.96 -10.18
N ILE A 115 6.71 6.97 -10.70
CA ILE A 115 5.94 6.01 -9.90
C ILE A 115 6.35 4.60 -10.28
N GLY A 116 6.67 3.79 -9.27
CA GLY A 116 6.78 2.35 -9.36
C GLY A 116 5.73 1.68 -8.48
N THR A 117 5.15 0.59 -8.92
CA THR A 117 4.32 -0.26 -8.07
C THR A 117 4.73 -1.72 -8.19
N VAL A 118 4.69 -2.43 -7.09
CA VAL A 118 4.86 -3.88 -7.05
C VAL A 118 3.60 -4.48 -6.49
N THR A 119 2.96 -5.34 -7.26
CA THR A 119 1.66 -5.95 -6.96
C THR A 119 0.64 -4.93 -6.45
N GLY A 120 0.63 -3.72 -7.07
CA GLY A 120 -0.20 -2.60 -6.64
C GLY A 120 -1.68 -2.94 -6.72
N ALA A 121 -2.42 -2.69 -5.63
CA ALA A 121 -3.84 -3.00 -5.53
C ALA A 121 -4.69 -1.74 -5.33
N ASN A 122 -5.83 -1.65 -6.01
CA ASN A 122 -6.85 -0.64 -5.80
C ASN A 122 -7.71 -1.04 -4.60
N TYR A 123 -7.42 -0.45 -3.44
CA TYR A 123 -8.09 -0.82 -2.19
C TYR A 123 -9.61 -0.63 -2.24
N GLY A 124 -10.09 0.41 -2.89
CA GLY A 124 -11.52 0.63 -3.04
C GLY A 124 -12.21 -0.47 -3.84
N ARG A 125 -11.60 -0.91 -4.94
CA ARG A 125 -12.07 -2.07 -5.70
C ARG A 125 -12.09 -3.33 -4.82
N LEU A 126 -11.01 -3.58 -4.11
CA LEU A 126 -10.89 -4.74 -3.21
C LEU A 126 -12.00 -4.75 -2.15
N MET A 127 -12.31 -3.59 -1.56
CA MET A 127 -13.40 -3.46 -0.59
C MET A 127 -14.80 -3.67 -1.19
N ARG A 128 -14.99 -3.30 -2.46
CA ARG A 128 -16.29 -3.51 -3.15
C ARG A 128 -16.48 -4.96 -3.60
N GLU A 129 -15.43 -5.60 -4.06
CA GLU A 129 -15.50 -6.95 -4.60
C GLU A 129 -15.41 -8.03 -3.51
N GLY A 130 -14.70 -7.73 -2.40
CA GLY A 130 -14.45 -8.67 -1.33
C GLY A 130 -13.62 -9.88 -1.77
N PHE A 131 -13.36 -10.78 -0.85
CA PHE A 131 -12.61 -12.01 -1.10
C PHE A 131 -13.52 -13.22 -1.36
N THR A 132 -14.76 -13.20 -0.88
CA THR A 132 -15.64 -14.38 -0.90
C THR A 132 -17.04 -14.10 -1.38
N ALA A 133 -17.56 -12.87 -1.23
CA ALA A 133 -18.90 -12.52 -1.65
C ALA A 133 -18.98 -11.04 -1.98
N PHE A 134 -19.33 -10.74 -3.22
CA PHE A 134 -19.54 -9.37 -3.66
C PHE A 134 -20.87 -8.84 -3.11
N ASN A 135 -20.82 -8.18 -1.97
CA ASN A 135 -21.98 -7.50 -1.38
C ASN A 135 -21.56 -6.19 -0.70
N PRO A 136 -21.20 -5.14 -1.46
CA PRO A 136 -20.75 -3.88 -0.88
C PRO A 136 -21.84 -3.18 -0.06
N ILE A 137 -23.11 -3.33 -0.41
CA ILE A 137 -24.22 -2.72 0.34
C ILE A 137 -24.34 -3.36 1.72
N GLY A 138 -24.38 -4.69 1.80
CA GLY A 138 -24.45 -5.39 3.10
C GLY A 138 -23.22 -5.09 3.97
N ALA A 139 -22.05 -4.96 3.38
CA ALA A 139 -20.85 -4.54 4.11
C ALA A 139 -20.99 -3.11 4.69
N LEU A 140 -21.50 -2.17 3.90
CA LEU A 140 -21.75 -0.80 4.36
C LEU A 140 -22.80 -0.74 5.47
N GLU A 141 -23.89 -1.52 5.36
CA GLU A 141 -24.93 -1.63 6.39
C GLU A 141 -24.35 -2.19 7.71
N ALA A 142 -23.53 -3.24 7.64
CA ALA A 142 -22.86 -3.81 8.81
C ALA A 142 -21.88 -2.81 9.46
N MET A 143 -21.11 -2.07 8.68
CA MET A 143 -20.22 -1.01 9.18
C MET A 143 -21.01 0.14 9.81
N ALA A 144 -22.15 0.54 9.22
CA ALA A 144 -23.01 1.58 9.75
C ALA A 144 -23.65 1.16 11.09
N GLN A 145 -24.10 -0.10 11.20
CA GLN A 145 -24.63 -0.62 12.45
C GLN A 145 -23.57 -0.63 13.54
N GLN A 146 -22.38 -1.17 13.24
CA GLN A 146 -21.25 -1.20 14.18
C GLN A 146 -20.88 0.22 14.66
N ARG A 147 -20.86 1.20 13.74
CA ARG A 147 -20.58 2.59 14.09
C ARG A 147 -21.66 3.19 15.02
N THR A 148 -22.90 2.81 14.82
CA THR A 148 -24.01 3.20 15.71
C THR A 148 -23.83 2.61 17.10
N ASP A 149 -23.46 1.34 17.18
CA ASP A 149 -23.22 0.65 18.45
C ASP A 149 -22.04 1.29 19.22
N GLU A 150 -20.95 1.61 18.51
CA GLU A 150 -19.77 2.30 19.06
C GLU A 150 -20.14 3.70 19.58
N ALA A 151 -20.97 4.46 18.86
CA ALA A 151 -21.46 5.76 19.32
C ALA A 151 -22.33 5.66 20.58
N ASN A 152 -22.95 4.50 20.82
CA ASN A 152 -23.74 4.20 22.02
C ASN A 152 -22.93 3.47 23.12
N GLY A 153 -21.59 3.46 23.00
CA GLY A 153 -20.69 2.98 24.06
C GLY A 153 -20.16 1.57 23.87
N ALA A 154 -20.44 0.90 22.75
CA ALA A 154 -19.78 -0.36 22.42
C ALA A 154 -18.28 -0.15 22.15
N LYS A 155 -17.48 -1.20 22.34
CA LYS A 155 -16.06 -1.16 22.00
C LYS A 155 -15.85 -1.04 20.50
N LEU A 156 -14.80 -0.34 20.10
CA LEU A 156 -14.33 -0.30 18.72
C LEU A 156 -14.04 -1.74 18.24
N ARG A 157 -14.61 -2.10 17.08
CA ARG A 157 -14.36 -3.40 16.45
C ARG A 157 -13.12 -3.30 15.58
N VAL A 158 -12.07 -4.03 15.95
CA VAL A 158 -10.84 -4.18 15.18
C VAL A 158 -10.77 -5.62 14.69
N ASP A 159 -10.73 -5.81 13.39
CA ASP A 159 -10.67 -7.12 12.77
C ASP A 159 -9.24 -7.46 12.37
N ASP A 160 -8.84 -8.71 12.53
CA ASP A 160 -7.63 -9.26 11.95
C ASP A 160 -7.86 -9.51 10.45
N LEU A 161 -6.93 -9.03 9.60
CA LEU A 161 -7.02 -9.14 8.15
C LEU A 161 -6.55 -10.52 7.63
N LEU A 162 -5.82 -11.25 8.45
CA LEU A 162 -5.21 -12.54 8.10
C LEU A 162 -5.40 -13.54 9.25
N PRO A 163 -5.43 -14.85 8.96
CA PRO A 163 -5.36 -15.90 9.98
C PRO A 163 -4.17 -15.72 10.93
N SER A 164 -4.26 -16.35 12.10
CA SER A 164 -3.24 -16.25 13.15
C SER A 164 -1.93 -16.98 12.79
N SER A 165 -2.01 -18.01 11.94
CA SER A 165 -0.86 -18.77 11.43
C SER A 165 -1.20 -19.46 10.11
N PRO A 166 -0.19 -19.97 9.36
CA PRO A 166 -0.42 -20.80 8.19
C PRO A 166 -1.24 -22.07 8.49
N GLU A 167 -1.01 -22.69 9.65
CA GLU A 167 -1.76 -23.87 10.09
C GLU A 167 -3.23 -23.55 10.30
N ALA A 168 -3.53 -22.42 10.98
CA ALA A 168 -4.91 -21.94 11.17
C ALA A 168 -5.59 -21.62 9.83
N ALA A 169 -4.86 -21.14 8.83
CA ALA A 169 -5.38 -20.93 7.48
C ALA A 169 -5.78 -22.24 6.82
N LEU A 170 -4.94 -23.27 6.92
CA LEU A 170 -5.23 -24.61 6.39
C LEU A 170 -6.41 -25.27 7.10
N GLU A 171 -6.47 -25.20 8.42
CA GLU A 171 -7.59 -25.72 9.23
C GLU A 171 -8.93 -25.06 8.87
N ALA A 172 -8.89 -23.76 8.53
CA ALA A 172 -10.06 -23.01 8.04
C ALA A 172 -10.40 -23.31 6.56
N GLY A 173 -9.63 -24.17 5.89
CA GLY A 173 -9.83 -24.49 4.47
C GLY A 173 -9.51 -23.34 3.52
N LEU A 174 -8.67 -22.40 3.94
CA LEU A 174 -8.27 -21.25 3.12
C LEU A 174 -7.27 -21.70 2.04
N THR A 175 -7.74 -21.77 0.80
CA THR A 175 -6.94 -22.21 -0.37
C THR A 175 -6.62 -21.08 -1.35
N GLU A 176 -7.16 -19.89 -1.08
CA GLU A 176 -6.91 -18.72 -1.94
C GLU A 176 -5.44 -18.29 -1.80
N ILE A 177 -4.74 -18.19 -2.96
CA ILE A 177 -3.28 -18.06 -3.00
C ILE A 177 -2.78 -16.82 -2.29
N ASP A 178 -3.38 -15.66 -2.55
CA ASP A 178 -2.89 -14.39 -1.99
C ASP A 178 -3.07 -14.34 -0.47
N LEU A 179 -4.20 -14.84 0.06
CA LEU A 179 -4.46 -14.88 1.50
C LEU A 179 -3.57 -15.89 2.22
N PHE A 180 -3.33 -17.05 1.60
CA PHE A 180 -2.46 -18.06 2.17
C PHE A 180 -1.00 -17.58 2.22
N GLU A 181 -0.47 -17.08 1.11
CA GLU A 181 0.90 -16.57 1.03
C GLU A 181 1.10 -15.31 1.89
N ALA A 182 0.08 -14.43 1.99
CA ALA A 182 0.09 -13.32 2.94
C ALA A 182 0.21 -13.80 4.39
N THR A 183 -0.58 -14.81 4.75
CA THR A 183 -0.52 -15.38 6.10
C THR A 183 0.86 -15.98 6.36
N GLU A 184 1.40 -16.76 5.42
CA GLU A 184 2.76 -17.30 5.52
C GLU A 184 3.80 -16.19 5.71
N TYR A 185 3.76 -15.15 4.88
CA TYR A 185 4.72 -14.06 4.95
C TYR A 185 4.64 -13.31 6.30
N TYR A 186 3.44 -12.85 6.68
CA TYR A 186 3.29 -11.96 7.84
C TYR A 186 3.30 -12.70 9.19
N ARG A 187 3.06 -14.01 9.22
CA ARG A 187 3.02 -14.82 10.44
C ARG A 187 4.24 -15.71 10.65
N SER A 188 5.23 -15.65 9.74
CA SER A 188 6.48 -16.40 9.84
C SER A 188 7.69 -15.44 10.03
N PRO A 189 8.87 -15.97 10.36
CA PRO A 189 10.10 -15.18 10.44
C PRO A 189 10.49 -14.49 9.12
N ARG A 190 9.88 -14.88 8.00
CA ARG A 190 10.11 -14.29 6.68
C ARG A 190 9.76 -12.80 6.65
N GLY A 191 8.66 -12.40 7.28
CA GLY A 191 8.18 -11.02 7.21
C GLY A 191 7.43 -10.53 8.46
N CYS A 192 7.37 -11.29 9.55
CA CYS A 192 6.73 -10.82 10.76
C CYS A 192 7.48 -9.61 11.36
N ALA A 193 6.74 -8.65 11.85
CA ALA A 193 7.29 -7.49 12.56
C ALA A 193 6.30 -7.01 13.63
N PRO A 194 6.78 -6.54 14.80
CA PRO A 194 5.91 -6.12 15.90
C PRO A 194 4.90 -5.02 15.53
N ASN A 195 5.26 -4.15 14.58
CA ASN A 195 4.43 -3.05 14.13
C ASN A 195 3.51 -3.40 12.96
N GLY A 196 3.72 -4.55 12.29
CA GLY A 196 2.93 -5.02 11.14
C GLY A 196 1.89 -6.04 11.58
N VAL A 197 0.84 -5.57 12.24
CA VAL A 197 -0.13 -6.45 12.92
C VAL A 197 -1.26 -6.96 12.02
N ASN A 198 -1.40 -6.44 10.81
CA ASN A 198 -2.46 -6.77 9.84
C ASN A 198 -3.86 -6.67 10.46
N ARG A 199 -4.16 -5.52 11.06
CA ARG A 199 -5.47 -5.22 11.66
C ARG A 199 -6.10 -4.01 11.00
N SER A 200 -7.41 -3.96 11.04
CA SER A 200 -8.19 -2.84 10.51
C SER A 200 -9.40 -2.53 11.40
N LEU A 201 -9.68 -1.25 11.55
CA LEU A 201 -10.84 -0.75 12.28
C LEU A 201 -12.09 -0.88 11.39
N PHE A 202 -12.96 -1.83 11.72
CA PHE A 202 -14.06 -2.28 10.86
C PHE A 202 -15.02 -1.15 10.46
N SER A 203 -15.57 -0.44 11.44
CA SER A 203 -16.62 0.56 11.24
C SER A 203 -16.19 1.79 10.41
N HIS A 204 -14.88 2.00 10.23
CA HIS A 204 -14.32 3.14 9.53
C HIS A 204 -13.85 2.85 8.10
N GLN A 205 -14.07 1.62 7.61
CA GLN A 205 -13.72 1.24 6.24
C GLN A 205 -14.72 1.72 5.17
N THR A 206 -15.82 2.35 5.56
CA THR A 206 -16.86 2.85 4.64
C THR A 206 -16.31 3.78 3.56
N VAL A 207 -15.35 4.64 3.91
CA VAL A 207 -14.69 5.55 2.95
C VAL A 207 -13.98 4.78 1.85
N ALA A 208 -13.34 3.66 2.18
CA ALA A 208 -12.62 2.82 1.23
C ALA A 208 -13.57 2.19 0.20
N VAL A 209 -14.79 1.81 0.60
CA VAL A 209 -15.78 1.24 -0.33
C VAL A 209 -16.14 2.22 -1.45
N GLY A 210 -16.26 3.51 -1.14
CA GLY A 210 -16.57 4.56 -2.13
C GLY A 210 -15.36 5.08 -2.92
N TRP A 211 -14.14 4.69 -2.52
CA TRP A 211 -12.90 5.22 -3.10
C TRP A 211 -12.45 4.45 -4.34
N ASP A 212 -11.74 5.13 -5.24
CA ASP A 212 -11.07 4.53 -6.41
C ASP A 212 -9.67 5.12 -6.55
N ALA A 213 -8.65 4.26 -6.43
CA ALA A 213 -7.25 4.64 -6.57
C ALA A 213 -6.92 5.27 -7.92
N PHE A 214 -7.67 4.92 -8.97
CA PHE A 214 -7.38 5.26 -10.35
C PHE A 214 -8.32 6.34 -10.92
N HIS A 215 -9.17 6.92 -10.08
CA HIS A 215 -10.05 8.00 -10.51
C HIS A 215 -9.28 9.14 -11.16
N LEU A 216 -9.64 9.52 -12.38
CA LEU A 216 -8.99 10.55 -13.21
C LEU A 216 -7.53 10.23 -13.63
N ALA A 217 -7.09 8.97 -13.58
CA ALA A 217 -5.75 8.60 -14.02
C ALA A 217 -5.49 8.94 -15.50
N GLU A 218 -6.52 8.88 -16.33
CA GLU A 218 -6.51 9.23 -17.76
C GLU A 218 -6.27 10.73 -18.03
N VAL A 219 -6.35 11.55 -17.00
CA VAL A 219 -6.11 13.00 -17.08
C VAL A 219 -4.89 13.42 -16.27
N LEU A 220 -4.77 12.91 -15.04
CA LEU A 220 -3.85 13.44 -14.03
C LEU A 220 -2.56 12.63 -13.89
N LEU A 221 -2.56 11.33 -14.21
CA LEU A 221 -1.38 10.47 -14.06
C LEU A 221 -0.47 10.57 -15.27
N THR A 222 0.33 11.63 -15.33
CA THR A 222 1.20 11.97 -16.47
C THR A 222 2.68 11.61 -16.25
N GLN A 223 3.09 11.29 -15.03
CA GLN A 223 4.46 10.92 -14.68
C GLN A 223 4.82 9.54 -15.25
N PRO A 224 6.12 9.25 -15.50
CA PRO A 224 6.58 7.90 -15.79
C PRO A 224 6.05 6.89 -14.77
N LEU A 225 5.51 5.77 -15.27
CA LEU A 225 4.86 4.74 -14.48
C LEU A 225 5.43 3.36 -14.82
N MET A 226 5.95 2.65 -13.83
CA MET A 226 6.30 1.23 -13.91
C MET A 226 5.40 0.43 -12.99
N VAL A 227 4.81 -0.62 -13.52
CA VAL A 227 3.95 -1.55 -12.78
C VAL A 227 4.54 -2.95 -12.86
N VAL A 228 4.84 -3.55 -11.73
CA VAL A 228 5.36 -4.92 -11.63
C VAL A 228 4.29 -5.80 -10.99
N VAL A 229 3.94 -6.91 -11.65
CA VAL A 229 2.96 -7.89 -11.17
C VAL A 229 3.44 -9.31 -11.45
N GLY A 230 3.00 -10.28 -10.67
CA GLY A 230 3.14 -11.69 -10.97
C GLY A 230 2.01 -12.18 -11.88
N ASP A 231 2.19 -13.29 -12.59
CA ASP A 231 1.18 -13.89 -13.46
C ASP A 231 0.30 -14.94 -12.77
N ARG A 232 0.63 -15.33 -11.53
CA ARG A 232 -0.22 -16.18 -10.69
C ARG A 232 -1.29 -15.31 -10.00
N VAL A 233 -2.45 -15.22 -10.64
CA VAL A 233 -3.53 -14.31 -10.23
C VAL A 233 -4.25 -14.83 -9.00
N GLY A 234 -4.34 -14.01 -7.96
CA GLY A 234 -5.10 -14.26 -6.73
C GLY A 234 -6.17 -13.20 -6.45
N ALA A 235 -6.84 -13.31 -5.31
CA ALA A 235 -8.00 -12.49 -4.95
C ALA A 235 -7.66 -11.02 -4.66
N PHE A 236 -6.40 -10.67 -4.34
CA PHE A 236 -6.01 -9.27 -4.20
C PHE A 236 -6.08 -8.49 -5.52
N GLY A 237 -6.05 -9.20 -6.64
CA GLY A 237 -6.34 -8.64 -7.96
C GLY A 237 -5.27 -7.70 -8.50
N ALA A 238 -4.02 -7.78 -8.03
CA ALA A 238 -2.94 -6.89 -8.44
C ALA A 238 -2.63 -6.97 -9.94
N TYR A 239 -2.73 -8.14 -10.56
CA TYR A 239 -2.56 -8.32 -11.99
C TYR A 239 -3.60 -7.52 -12.79
N ARG A 240 -4.88 -7.65 -12.42
CA ARG A 240 -5.99 -6.91 -13.04
C ARG A 240 -5.82 -5.40 -12.85
N ASP A 241 -5.54 -4.96 -11.62
CA ASP A 241 -5.34 -3.55 -11.30
C ASP A 241 -4.13 -2.98 -12.03
N GLY A 242 -3.06 -3.75 -12.19
CA GLY A 242 -1.88 -3.39 -12.96
C GLY A 242 -2.20 -3.18 -14.45
N CYS A 243 -2.94 -4.08 -15.07
CA CYS A 243 -3.41 -3.94 -16.45
C CYS A 243 -4.33 -2.73 -16.62
N GLU A 244 -5.25 -2.52 -15.66
CA GLU A 244 -6.18 -1.40 -15.69
C GLU A 244 -5.45 -0.06 -15.64
N ILE A 245 -4.53 0.14 -14.68
CA ILE A 245 -3.85 1.42 -14.54
C ILE A 245 -2.92 1.72 -15.71
N ILE A 246 -2.24 0.72 -16.26
CA ILE A 246 -1.44 0.88 -17.47
C ILE A 246 -2.31 1.31 -18.67
N GLY A 247 -3.52 0.75 -18.78
CA GLY A 247 -4.48 1.14 -19.81
C GLY A 247 -4.99 2.58 -19.62
N ARG A 248 -5.27 2.99 -18.39
CA ARG A 248 -5.88 4.30 -18.06
C ARG A 248 -4.89 5.46 -17.98
N ALA A 249 -3.67 5.22 -17.48
CA ALA A 249 -2.72 6.31 -17.21
C ALA A 249 -2.45 7.19 -18.42
N ALA A 250 -2.51 8.52 -18.23
CA ALA A 250 -2.15 9.53 -19.23
C ALA A 250 -0.63 9.58 -19.51
N SER A 251 0.18 8.88 -18.74
CA SER A 251 1.63 8.83 -18.91
C SER A 251 2.02 8.40 -20.32
N LYS A 252 3.01 9.09 -20.90
CA LYS A 252 3.64 8.71 -22.16
C LYS A 252 4.74 7.65 -22.00
N HIS A 253 5.22 7.48 -20.77
CA HIS A 253 6.26 6.51 -20.41
C HIS A 253 5.69 5.58 -19.35
N LYS A 254 5.13 4.47 -19.79
CA LYS A 254 4.53 3.47 -18.91
C LYS A 254 4.93 2.07 -19.33
N GLU A 255 5.22 1.23 -18.34
CA GLU A 255 5.68 -0.13 -18.53
C GLU A 255 4.97 -1.07 -17.56
N LEU A 256 4.50 -2.21 -18.08
CA LEU A 256 3.99 -3.33 -17.30
C LEU A 256 5.03 -4.45 -17.36
N VAL A 257 5.59 -4.80 -16.22
CA VAL A 257 6.49 -5.94 -16.05
C VAL A 257 5.72 -7.08 -15.41
N VAL A 258 5.53 -8.15 -16.16
CA VAL A 258 4.89 -9.38 -15.65
C VAL A 258 5.99 -10.37 -15.30
N VAL A 259 6.05 -10.79 -14.04
CA VAL A 259 7.04 -11.75 -13.54
C VAL A 259 6.44 -13.14 -13.58
N GLU A 260 6.95 -13.98 -14.49
CA GLU A 260 6.45 -15.34 -14.71
C GLU A 260 6.62 -16.23 -13.48
N GLY A 261 5.56 -16.97 -13.12
CA GLY A 261 5.56 -17.91 -12.01
C GLY A 261 5.40 -17.28 -10.62
N TYR A 262 5.32 -15.97 -10.52
CA TYR A 262 5.15 -15.26 -9.24
C TYR A 262 3.72 -14.84 -8.98
N SER A 263 3.35 -14.82 -7.71
CA SER A 263 2.06 -14.38 -7.18
C SER A 263 2.14 -12.93 -6.67
N HIS A 264 1.33 -12.63 -5.69
CA HIS A 264 1.37 -11.34 -4.97
C HIS A 264 2.56 -11.27 -3.98
N TYR A 265 3.11 -12.43 -3.51
CA TYR A 265 4.14 -12.56 -2.47
C TYR A 265 5.41 -13.27 -2.95
#